data_8217d9c914ab7056ae47f3c0c0091a4e
#
_entry.id   8217d9c914ab7056ae47f3c0c0091a4e
#
_cell.length_a   1.000
_cell.length_b   1.000
_cell.length_c   1.000
_cell.angle_alpha   90.00
_cell.angle_beta   90.00
_cell.angle_gamma   90.00
#
_symmetry.space_group_name_H-M   'P 1'
#
loop_
_entity.id
_entity.type
_entity.pdbx_description
1 polymer ?
#
loop_
_entity_poly.entity_id
_entity_poly.type
_entity_poly.pdbx_seq_one_letter_code
_entity_poly.pdbx_strand_id
1 'polypeptide(L)'
;MSARGRITLLVAAASAVAVAVVAAAVLSSDGDSAGAPSETTASELREGRPPLSFALGFRADPEARDLTRGAALYQRGDTDEAADLFAKHDSLEAKVGAAFAAWPDGTLDRLEQLAKLYPEVAVVQLHLGLARLWANEGDPVEAWRATADAESDTPYAIVAGNLLHPNLPRGLPAFIPSFTASPAIANLPPARQLEALRVAAERGAVREQLLYGVGLQRVGRPASAARVFDRASRRFPKEVEAQVAGAVGQFDKDAPEKAFGRLGPLSRTYPDEPSVRFHLGVLLLWTGRIEGAERQFELASKAQPGSPLAREAARYLETIRKARS
;
A
#
# COMPACT_ATOMS: atom_id res chain seq x y z
N MET A 1 12.64 -8.63 18.24
CA MET A 1 11.29 -8.27 17.70
C MET A 1 10.23 -9.00 18.51
N SER A 2 9.17 -8.33 18.95
CA SER A 2 8.04 -8.98 19.61
C SER A 2 7.27 -9.87 18.63
N ALA A 3 6.57 -10.92 19.13
CA ALA A 3 5.72 -11.77 18.30
C ALA A 3 4.70 -10.95 17.47
N ARG A 4 4.21 -9.84 18.01
CA ARG A 4 3.34 -8.88 17.30
C ARG A 4 4.02 -8.24 16.09
N GLY A 5 5.30 -7.85 16.19
CA GLY A 5 6.04 -7.29 15.07
C GLY A 5 6.28 -8.30 13.94
N ARG A 6 6.51 -9.59 14.27
CA ARG A 6 6.67 -10.66 13.28
C ARG A 6 5.35 -10.96 12.54
N ILE A 7 4.22 -10.96 13.25
CA ILE A 7 2.89 -11.15 12.64
C ILE A 7 2.57 -10.00 11.70
N THR A 8 2.84 -8.76 12.09
CA THR A 8 2.64 -7.57 11.26
C THR A 8 3.46 -7.66 9.95
N LEU A 9 4.69 -8.12 10.02
CA LEU A 9 5.58 -8.28 8.86
C LEU A 9 5.13 -9.41 7.91
N LEU A 10 4.70 -10.56 8.45
CA LEU A 10 4.28 -11.73 7.65
C LEU A 10 2.92 -11.55 7.00
N VAL A 11 1.99 -10.86 7.64
CA VAL A 11 0.68 -10.55 7.05
C VAL A 11 0.78 -9.55 5.92
N ALA A 12 1.71 -8.59 6.01
CA ALA A 12 2.04 -7.71 4.88
C ALA A 12 2.51 -8.52 3.65
N ALA A 13 3.25 -9.62 3.85
CA ALA A 13 3.70 -10.49 2.75
C ALA A 13 2.54 -11.29 2.11
N ALA A 14 1.54 -11.72 2.87
CA ALA A 14 0.40 -12.48 2.34
C ALA A 14 -0.58 -11.62 1.53
N SER A 15 -0.70 -10.32 1.86
CA SER A 15 -1.53 -9.36 1.12
C SER A 15 -0.80 -8.69 -0.05
N ALA A 16 0.51 -8.88 -0.17
CA ALA A 16 1.43 -8.13 -1.01
C ALA A 16 1.47 -8.57 -2.49
N VAL A 17 0.54 -9.38 -2.97
CA VAL A 17 0.53 -9.76 -4.40
C VAL A 17 0.21 -8.59 -5.34
N ALA A 18 -0.19 -7.43 -4.82
CA ALA A 18 -0.59 -6.29 -5.64
C ALA A 18 0.18 -4.96 -5.43
N VAL A 19 1.00 -4.82 -4.39
CA VAL A 19 1.73 -3.56 -4.08
C VAL A 19 3.23 -3.80 -3.88
N ALA A 20 3.71 -5.00 -4.14
CA ALA A 20 5.04 -5.49 -3.74
C ALA A 20 6.24 -4.83 -4.45
N VAL A 21 6.06 -3.99 -5.46
CA VAL A 21 7.21 -3.44 -6.20
C VAL A 21 7.82 -2.20 -5.54
N VAL A 22 7.05 -1.45 -4.76
CA VAL A 22 7.53 -0.19 -4.13
C VAL A 22 7.91 -0.37 -2.66
N ALA A 23 7.28 -1.29 -1.94
CA ALA A 23 7.46 -1.42 -0.49
C ALA A 23 8.66 -2.30 -0.05
N ALA A 24 9.21 -3.14 -0.93
CA ALA A 24 10.29 -4.07 -0.59
C ALA A 24 11.64 -3.37 -0.34
N ALA A 25 11.88 -2.20 -0.94
CA ALA A 25 13.16 -1.50 -0.83
C ALA A 25 13.36 -0.72 0.48
N VAL A 26 12.27 -0.31 1.15
CA VAL A 26 12.36 0.64 2.28
C VAL A 26 12.76 -0.01 3.61
N LEU A 27 12.68 -1.33 3.76
CA LEU A 27 12.80 -1.98 5.07
C LEU A 27 13.70 -3.23 5.12
N SER A 28 14.58 -3.42 4.13
CA SER A 28 15.57 -4.51 4.15
C SER A 28 16.85 -4.17 4.93
N SER A 29 16.93 -3.00 5.55
CA SER A 29 18.08 -2.60 6.38
C SER A 29 17.72 -2.69 7.87
N ASP A 30 17.37 -3.89 8.36
CA ASP A 30 17.36 -4.16 9.79
C ASP A 30 18.77 -4.65 10.22
N GLY A 31 19.59 -3.70 10.64
CA GLY A 31 20.73 -3.95 11.51
C GLY A 31 20.29 -3.83 12.96
N ASP A 32 20.42 -4.90 13.72
CA ASP A 32 20.26 -4.95 15.16
C ASP A 32 21.04 -3.84 15.88
N SER A 33 20.35 -3.02 16.68
CA SER A 33 20.94 -2.54 17.95
C SER A 33 19.87 -1.76 18.74
N ALA A 34 19.38 -2.39 19.80
CA ALA A 34 18.69 -1.68 20.87
C ALA A 34 19.75 -1.04 21.79
N GLY A 35 19.91 0.27 21.69
CA GLY A 35 20.69 1.10 22.60
C GLY A 35 19.83 2.24 23.14
N ALA A 36 19.90 2.50 24.43
CA ALA A 36 19.19 3.57 25.13
C ALA A 36 19.53 4.96 24.57
N PRO A 37 18.65 5.96 24.73
CA PRO A 37 18.86 7.29 24.16
C PRO A 37 20.02 7.98 24.90
N SER A 38 21.12 8.19 24.19
CA SER A 38 22.17 9.13 24.58
C SER A 38 21.90 10.45 23.88
N GLU A 39 21.91 11.53 24.61
CA GLU A 39 21.92 12.90 24.06
C GLU A 39 23.09 13.04 23.12
N THR A 40 22.84 13.21 21.85
CA THR A 40 23.87 13.39 20.82
C THR A 40 23.67 14.70 20.10
N THR A 41 24.57 15.59 20.35
CA THR A 41 24.92 16.77 19.54
C THR A 41 25.59 16.33 18.27
N ALA A 42 25.16 16.88 17.15
CA ALA A 42 25.55 16.73 15.77
C ALA A 42 24.72 15.69 14.98
N SER A 43 24.12 16.19 13.93
CA SER A 43 23.31 15.46 12.97
C SER A 43 24.17 14.40 12.26
N GLU A 44 24.19 13.17 12.77
CA GLU A 44 24.81 12.05 12.08
C GLU A 44 23.86 11.52 11.02
N LEU A 45 24.34 11.42 9.79
CA LEU A 45 23.63 10.77 8.68
C LEU A 45 23.30 9.32 9.08
N ARG A 46 22.08 8.87 8.76
CA ARG A 46 21.73 7.46 8.88
C ARG A 46 22.66 6.61 8.03
N GLU A 47 23.11 5.47 8.54
CA GLU A 47 23.90 4.54 7.73
C GLU A 47 23.16 4.16 6.42
N GLY A 48 23.91 4.10 5.33
CA GLY A 48 23.40 3.76 4.02
C GLY A 48 22.76 4.93 3.28
N ARG A 49 21.98 4.61 2.26
CA ARG A 49 21.28 5.55 1.39
C ARG A 49 19.79 5.49 1.58
N PRO A 50 19.06 6.64 1.48
CA PRO A 50 17.61 6.60 1.50
C PRO A 50 17.08 5.78 0.32
N PRO A 51 16.01 4.99 0.50
CA PRO A 51 15.46 4.18 -0.57
C PRO A 51 14.84 5.05 -1.66
N LEU A 52 15.10 4.68 -2.92
CA LEU A 52 14.55 5.31 -4.11
C LEU A 52 13.63 4.33 -4.84
N SER A 53 12.39 4.74 -5.10
CA SER A 53 11.45 3.92 -5.85
C SER A 53 10.42 4.77 -6.58
N PHE A 54 10.00 4.30 -7.77
CA PHE A 54 9.03 5.00 -8.61
C PHE A 54 7.79 4.15 -8.85
N ALA A 55 6.62 4.77 -8.75
CA ALA A 55 5.32 4.15 -9.02
C ALA A 55 4.96 4.30 -10.50
N LEU A 56 5.67 3.61 -11.38
CA LEU A 56 5.52 3.74 -12.83
C LEU A 56 4.29 3.02 -13.41
N GLY A 57 3.57 2.24 -12.60
CA GLY A 57 2.36 1.54 -13.03
C GLY A 57 2.62 0.57 -14.19
N PHE A 58 1.86 0.72 -15.28
CA PHE A 58 2.00 -0.10 -16.49
C PHE A 58 2.86 0.57 -17.58
N ARG A 59 3.57 1.66 -17.26
CA ARG A 59 4.45 2.31 -18.21
C ARG A 59 5.58 1.36 -18.63
N ALA A 60 5.81 1.26 -19.94
CA ALA A 60 6.87 0.44 -20.53
C ALA A 60 7.64 1.24 -21.61
N ASP A 61 7.47 2.54 -21.62
CA ASP A 61 8.20 3.47 -22.48
C ASP A 61 9.70 3.52 -22.13
N PRO A 62 10.56 4.11 -22.98
CA PRO A 62 11.99 4.20 -22.72
C PRO A 62 12.33 4.85 -21.39
N GLU A 63 11.64 5.94 -21.04
CA GLU A 63 11.86 6.64 -19.77
C GLU A 63 11.55 5.75 -18.57
N ALA A 64 10.39 5.04 -18.56
CA ALA A 64 10.03 4.14 -17.47
C ALA A 64 11.08 3.02 -17.28
N ARG A 65 11.66 2.52 -18.37
CA ARG A 65 12.75 1.53 -18.31
C ARG A 65 14.03 2.13 -17.72
N ASP A 66 14.39 3.34 -18.13
CA ASP A 66 15.58 4.05 -17.62
C ASP A 66 15.40 4.40 -16.13
N LEU A 67 14.22 4.89 -15.71
CA LEU A 67 13.91 5.16 -14.30
C LEU A 67 14.00 3.89 -13.44
N THR A 68 13.46 2.77 -13.93
CA THR A 68 13.54 1.47 -13.22
C THR A 68 15.00 1.02 -13.10
N ARG A 69 15.77 1.10 -14.18
CA ARG A 69 17.19 0.71 -14.20
C ARG A 69 18.02 1.65 -13.32
N GLY A 70 17.81 2.96 -13.42
CA GLY A 70 18.50 3.95 -12.59
C GLY A 70 18.26 3.76 -11.10
N ALA A 71 17.00 3.49 -10.70
CA ALA A 71 16.68 3.16 -9.32
C ALA A 71 17.40 1.88 -8.83
N ALA A 72 17.47 0.84 -9.68
CA ALA A 72 18.20 -0.38 -9.36
C ALA A 72 19.72 -0.18 -9.25
N LEU A 73 20.32 0.65 -10.11
CA LEU A 73 21.71 1.05 -10.03
C LEU A 73 22.01 1.81 -8.74
N TYR A 74 21.20 2.80 -8.43
CA TYR A 74 21.30 3.57 -7.19
C TYR A 74 21.28 2.67 -5.95
N GLN A 75 20.34 1.70 -5.89
CA GLN A 75 20.26 0.74 -4.77
C GLN A 75 21.52 -0.12 -4.61
N ARG A 76 22.21 -0.45 -5.69
CA ARG A 76 23.49 -1.20 -5.66
C ARG A 76 24.70 -0.32 -5.33
N GLY A 77 24.56 0.99 -5.41
CA GLY A 77 25.65 1.92 -5.19
C GLY A 77 26.32 2.44 -6.46
N ASP A 78 25.82 2.04 -7.63
CA ASP A 78 26.30 2.48 -8.94
C ASP A 78 25.70 3.86 -9.27
N THR A 79 26.06 4.88 -8.45
CA THR A 79 25.39 6.19 -8.44
C THR A 79 25.65 7.02 -9.69
N ASP A 80 26.86 6.94 -10.26
CA ASP A 80 27.22 7.70 -11.47
C ASP A 80 26.41 7.20 -12.68
N GLU A 81 26.32 5.87 -12.86
CA GLU A 81 25.50 5.29 -13.92
C GLU A 81 24.00 5.57 -13.71
N ALA A 82 23.53 5.60 -12.45
CA ALA A 82 22.17 6.00 -12.15
C ALA A 82 21.90 7.47 -12.52
N ALA A 83 22.83 8.38 -12.17
CA ALA A 83 22.74 9.79 -12.52
C ALA A 83 22.67 10.01 -14.04
N ASP A 84 23.51 9.29 -14.81
CA ASP A 84 23.52 9.35 -16.28
C ASP A 84 22.18 8.91 -16.90
N LEU A 85 21.51 7.92 -16.30
CA LEU A 85 20.18 7.50 -16.78
C LEU A 85 19.11 8.55 -16.45
N PHE A 86 19.10 9.07 -15.23
CA PHE A 86 18.13 10.09 -14.82
C PHE A 86 18.29 11.39 -15.59
N ALA A 87 19.52 11.80 -15.90
CA ALA A 87 19.82 13.02 -16.67
C ALA A 87 19.27 13.02 -18.10
N LYS A 88 18.86 11.86 -18.65
CA LYS A 88 18.26 11.76 -19.99
C LYS A 88 16.80 12.25 -20.04
N HIS A 89 16.18 12.48 -18.89
CA HIS A 89 14.73 12.73 -18.79
C HIS A 89 14.44 13.94 -17.93
N ASP A 90 13.32 14.64 -18.22
CA ASP A 90 12.91 15.88 -17.53
C ASP A 90 11.74 15.68 -16.55
N SER A 91 11.23 14.45 -16.40
CA SER A 91 10.15 14.15 -15.46
C SER A 91 10.54 14.43 -14.01
N LEU A 92 9.55 14.56 -13.14
CA LEU A 92 9.80 14.76 -11.71
C LEU A 92 10.45 13.54 -11.08
N GLU A 93 10.08 12.33 -11.53
CA GLU A 93 10.73 11.08 -11.14
C GLU A 93 12.23 11.10 -11.50
N ALA A 94 12.58 11.54 -12.69
CA ALA A 94 13.97 11.65 -13.12
C ALA A 94 14.75 12.70 -12.30
N LYS A 95 14.14 13.87 -12.02
CA LYS A 95 14.75 14.91 -11.18
C LYS A 95 14.95 14.44 -9.74
N VAL A 96 13.99 13.74 -9.17
CA VAL A 96 14.12 13.10 -7.85
C VAL A 96 15.22 12.05 -7.87
N GLY A 97 15.26 11.20 -8.92
CA GLY A 97 16.31 10.19 -9.09
C GLY A 97 17.71 10.81 -9.18
N ALA A 98 17.87 11.87 -9.96
CA ALA A 98 19.14 12.59 -10.08
C ALA A 98 19.57 13.25 -8.75
N ALA A 99 18.62 13.77 -7.97
CA ALA A 99 18.92 14.29 -6.64
C ALA A 99 19.44 13.18 -5.71
N PHE A 100 18.80 11.99 -5.72
CA PHE A 100 19.22 10.85 -4.91
C PHE A 100 20.55 10.26 -5.36
N ALA A 101 20.83 10.21 -6.67
CA ALA A 101 22.10 9.71 -7.18
C ALA A 101 23.29 10.53 -6.66
N ALA A 102 23.08 11.79 -6.31
CA ALA A 102 24.09 12.65 -5.68
C ALA A 102 24.19 12.51 -4.15
N TRP A 103 23.43 11.59 -3.52
CA TRP A 103 23.43 11.43 -2.07
C TRP A 103 24.83 11.23 -1.47
N PRO A 104 25.17 11.96 -0.36
CA PRO A 104 24.33 12.95 0.35
C PRO A 104 24.41 14.38 -0.19
N ASP A 105 25.30 14.66 -1.14
CA ASP A 105 25.75 15.99 -1.53
C ASP A 105 24.66 16.78 -2.29
N GLY A 106 24.09 17.80 -1.63
CA GLY A 106 23.07 18.69 -2.19
C GLY A 106 21.74 18.02 -2.51
N THR A 107 21.52 16.78 -2.07
CA THR A 107 20.26 16.04 -2.29
C THR A 107 19.10 16.76 -1.63
N LEU A 108 19.26 17.15 -0.35
CA LEU A 108 18.18 17.79 0.41
C LEU A 108 17.80 19.14 -0.20
N ASP A 109 18.78 19.98 -0.53
CA ASP A 109 18.53 21.28 -1.16
C ASP A 109 17.77 21.14 -2.48
N ARG A 110 18.15 20.18 -3.32
CA ARG A 110 17.48 19.92 -4.61
C ARG A 110 16.03 19.47 -4.40
N LEU A 111 15.79 18.57 -3.45
CA LEU A 111 14.44 18.08 -3.15
C LEU A 111 13.58 19.17 -2.53
N GLU A 112 14.13 20.04 -1.68
CA GLU A 112 13.42 21.19 -1.12
C GLU A 112 13.05 22.21 -2.21
N GLN A 113 13.93 22.44 -3.17
CA GLN A 113 13.62 23.28 -4.33
C GLN A 113 12.50 22.66 -5.17
N LEU A 114 12.54 21.35 -5.44
CA LEU A 114 11.46 20.65 -6.13
C LEU A 114 10.15 20.75 -5.34
N ALA A 115 10.17 20.55 -4.03
CA ALA A 115 8.99 20.64 -3.20
C ALA A 115 8.37 22.04 -3.14
N LYS A 116 9.19 23.09 -3.21
CA LYS A 116 8.69 24.48 -3.34
C LYS A 116 8.00 24.74 -4.69
N LEU A 117 8.52 24.14 -5.77
CA LEU A 117 7.95 24.28 -7.12
C LEU A 117 6.74 23.37 -7.34
N TYR A 118 6.72 22.21 -6.70
CA TYR A 118 5.72 21.13 -6.89
C TYR A 118 5.21 20.62 -5.54
N PRO A 119 4.55 21.45 -4.72
CA PRO A 119 4.16 21.10 -3.36
C PRO A 119 3.11 20.00 -3.29
N GLU A 120 2.32 19.82 -4.36
CA GLU A 120 1.22 18.83 -4.41
C GLU A 120 1.62 17.55 -5.18
N VAL A 121 2.91 17.32 -5.42
CA VAL A 121 3.36 16.13 -6.17
C VAL A 121 3.92 15.08 -5.23
N ALA A 122 3.22 13.95 -5.13
CA ALA A 122 3.50 12.90 -4.15
C ALA A 122 4.90 12.30 -4.25
N VAL A 123 5.45 12.10 -5.47
CA VAL A 123 6.81 11.57 -5.63
C VAL A 123 7.86 12.50 -5.02
N VAL A 124 7.67 13.80 -5.14
CA VAL A 124 8.61 14.80 -4.59
C VAL A 124 8.53 14.80 -3.06
N GLN A 125 7.32 14.90 -2.51
CA GLN A 125 7.11 14.98 -1.06
C GLN A 125 7.54 13.70 -0.33
N LEU A 126 7.20 12.52 -0.88
CA LEU A 126 7.64 11.25 -0.31
C LEU A 126 9.16 11.19 -0.18
N HIS A 127 9.88 11.51 -1.27
CA HIS A 127 11.33 11.41 -1.30
C HIS A 127 12.02 12.52 -0.50
N LEU A 128 11.42 13.71 -0.42
CA LEU A 128 11.89 14.75 0.53
C LEU A 128 11.84 14.23 1.97
N GLY A 129 10.74 13.63 2.39
CA GLY A 129 10.63 13.06 3.73
C GLY A 129 11.64 11.94 3.97
N LEU A 130 11.91 11.08 2.97
CA LEU A 130 12.96 10.06 3.06
C LEU A 130 14.35 10.67 3.18
N ALA A 131 14.66 11.69 2.38
CA ALA A 131 15.96 12.39 2.47
C ALA A 131 16.13 13.07 3.83
N ARG A 132 15.11 13.76 4.35
CA ARG A 132 15.11 14.38 5.69
C ARG A 132 15.37 13.35 6.78
N LEU A 133 14.72 12.18 6.71
CA LEU A 133 14.93 11.11 7.68
C LEU A 133 16.37 10.59 7.68
N TRP A 134 16.98 10.40 6.50
CA TRP A 134 18.35 9.91 6.39
C TRP A 134 19.41 10.97 6.70
N ALA A 135 19.17 12.23 6.32
CA ALA A 135 20.01 13.36 6.70
C ALA A 135 19.90 13.72 8.19
N ASN A 136 18.86 13.20 8.89
CA ASN A 136 18.49 13.64 10.22
C ASN A 136 18.28 15.15 10.29
N GLU A 137 17.66 15.74 9.26
CA GLU A 137 17.47 17.17 9.08
C GLU A 137 16.03 17.49 8.63
N GLY A 138 15.38 18.43 9.27
CA GLY A 138 13.98 18.80 9.00
C GLY A 138 12.97 17.78 9.53
N ASP A 139 11.68 17.98 9.21
CA ASP A 139 10.59 17.09 9.64
C ASP A 139 10.16 16.16 8.48
N PRO A 140 10.48 14.86 8.54
CA PRO A 140 10.02 13.90 7.54
C PRO A 140 8.50 13.67 7.58
N VAL A 141 7.87 13.81 8.76
CA VAL A 141 6.43 13.55 8.97
C VAL A 141 5.58 14.56 8.21
N GLU A 142 6.00 15.83 8.19
CA GLU A 142 5.36 16.90 7.41
C GLU A 142 5.29 16.52 5.92
N ALA A 143 6.42 16.13 5.33
CA ALA A 143 6.50 15.76 3.93
C ALA A 143 5.68 14.50 3.60
N TRP A 144 5.64 13.50 4.49
CA TRP A 144 4.81 12.31 4.29
C TRP A 144 3.31 12.59 4.43
N ARG A 145 2.89 13.51 5.30
CA ARG A 145 1.50 13.98 5.35
C ARG A 145 1.13 14.71 4.07
N ALA A 146 2.00 15.62 3.59
CA ALA A 146 1.81 16.27 2.31
C ALA A 146 1.67 15.26 1.15
N THR A 147 2.43 14.16 1.16
CA THR A 147 2.29 13.07 0.18
C THR A 147 0.91 12.43 0.20
N ALA A 148 0.40 12.11 1.41
CA ALA A 148 -0.90 11.45 1.59
C ALA A 148 -2.07 12.36 1.20
N ASP A 149 -1.97 13.65 1.50
CA ASP A 149 -3.03 14.65 1.26
C ASP A 149 -3.09 15.06 -0.22
N ALA A 150 -1.93 15.29 -0.85
CA ALA A 150 -1.86 15.81 -2.21
C ALA A 150 -2.35 14.80 -3.27
N GLU A 151 -1.84 13.58 -3.24
CA GLU A 151 -2.16 12.55 -4.22
C GLU A 151 -2.55 11.23 -3.54
N SER A 152 -3.64 11.25 -2.77
CA SER A 152 -4.17 10.10 -2.02
C SER A 152 -4.49 8.86 -2.88
N ASP A 153 -4.57 9.01 -4.21
CA ASP A 153 -4.87 7.93 -5.17
C ASP A 153 -3.60 7.39 -5.86
N THR A 154 -2.49 7.35 -5.15
CA THR A 154 -1.21 6.88 -5.68
C THR A 154 -0.55 5.85 -4.76
N PRO A 155 0.34 5.00 -5.29
CA PRO A 155 1.18 4.13 -4.47
C PRO A 155 2.07 4.91 -3.48
N TYR A 156 2.45 6.15 -3.81
CA TYR A 156 3.24 7.01 -2.91
C TYR A 156 2.49 7.34 -1.62
N ALA A 157 1.18 7.62 -1.69
CA ALA A 157 0.35 7.84 -0.51
C ALA A 157 0.28 6.60 0.39
N ILE A 158 0.25 5.40 -0.19
CA ILE A 158 0.29 4.14 0.57
C ILE A 158 1.64 4.01 1.30
N VAL A 159 2.75 4.33 0.64
CA VAL A 159 4.09 4.29 1.24
C VAL A 159 4.21 5.32 2.35
N ALA A 160 3.76 6.56 2.12
CA ALA A 160 3.73 7.60 3.15
C ALA A 160 2.91 7.17 4.37
N GLY A 161 1.71 6.59 4.16
CA GLY A 161 0.89 6.04 5.24
C GLY A 161 1.57 4.90 6.01
N ASN A 162 2.44 4.09 5.37
CA ASN A 162 3.24 3.08 6.07
C ASN A 162 4.33 3.71 6.94
N LEU A 163 4.95 4.80 6.48
CA LEU A 163 5.99 5.51 7.22
C LEU A 163 5.41 6.30 8.40
N LEU A 164 4.22 6.87 8.23
CA LEU A 164 3.47 7.55 9.31
C LEU A 164 2.98 6.57 10.39
N HIS A 165 2.70 5.31 10.02
CA HIS A 165 2.17 4.28 10.92
C HIS A 165 3.04 3.02 10.95
N PRO A 166 4.30 3.09 11.44
CA PRO A 166 5.25 1.98 11.40
C PRO A 166 4.82 0.76 12.24
N ASN A 167 3.91 0.97 13.20
CA ASN A 167 3.37 -0.09 14.08
C ASN A 167 2.16 -0.82 13.48
N LEU A 168 1.64 -0.38 12.34
CA LEU A 168 0.54 -1.01 11.62
C LEU A 168 1.06 -1.82 10.43
N PRO A 169 0.31 -2.83 9.95
CA PRO A 169 0.67 -3.55 8.74
C PRO A 169 0.85 -2.61 7.54
N ARG A 170 1.80 -2.96 6.67
CA ARG A 170 2.05 -2.20 5.44
C ARG A 170 0.88 -2.35 4.47
N GLY A 171 0.67 -1.33 3.65
CA GLY A 171 -0.45 -1.29 2.72
C GLY A 171 -1.76 -0.92 3.38
N LEU A 172 -2.83 -1.25 2.70
CA LEU A 172 -4.20 -1.07 3.15
C LEU A 172 -4.92 -2.42 3.10
N PRO A 173 -5.95 -2.65 3.94
CA PRO A 173 -6.78 -3.84 3.84
C PRO A 173 -7.45 -3.85 2.46
N ALA A 174 -7.36 -4.98 1.76
CA ALA A 174 -7.98 -5.15 0.46
C ALA A 174 -9.34 -5.82 0.58
N PHE A 175 -10.32 -5.37 -0.20
CA PHE A 175 -11.52 -6.13 -0.43
C PHE A 175 -11.24 -7.30 -1.37
N ILE A 176 -11.61 -8.50 -0.97
CA ILE A 176 -11.48 -9.74 -1.72
C ILE A 176 -12.89 -10.27 -1.99
N PRO A 177 -13.36 -10.29 -3.25
CA PRO A 177 -14.68 -10.82 -3.59
C PRO A 177 -14.72 -12.36 -3.50
N SER A 178 -15.90 -12.92 -3.28
CA SER A 178 -16.15 -14.37 -3.33
C SER A 178 -16.12 -14.93 -4.76
N PHE A 179 -16.02 -14.07 -5.76
CA PHE A 179 -16.06 -14.39 -7.20
C PHE A 179 -14.85 -13.82 -7.93
N THR A 180 -14.61 -14.30 -9.15
CA THR A 180 -13.50 -13.88 -10.00
C THR A 180 -14.01 -13.24 -11.30
N ALA A 181 -13.15 -12.50 -12.00
CA ALA A 181 -13.44 -12.02 -13.33
C ALA A 181 -13.65 -13.19 -14.30
N SER A 182 -14.39 -12.94 -15.39
CA SER A 182 -14.55 -13.93 -16.45
C SER A 182 -13.19 -14.30 -17.07
N PRO A 183 -13.01 -15.53 -17.57
CA PRO A 183 -11.75 -15.93 -18.24
C PRO A 183 -11.35 -14.98 -19.36
N ALA A 184 -12.32 -14.43 -20.09
CA ALA A 184 -12.07 -13.45 -21.14
C ALA A 184 -11.37 -12.17 -20.64
N ILE A 185 -11.63 -11.75 -19.42
CA ILE A 185 -10.95 -10.59 -18.80
C ILE A 185 -9.69 -11.06 -18.07
N ALA A 186 -9.77 -12.15 -17.30
CA ALA A 186 -8.66 -12.62 -16.48
C ALA A 186 -7.40 -12.97 -17.28
N ASN A 187 -7.54 -13.38 -18.52
CA ASN A 187 -6.43 -13.74 -19.41
C ASN A 187 -5.83 -12.56 -20.20
N LEU A 188 -6.37 -11.34 -20.06
CA LEU A 188 -5.81 -10.16 -20.69
C LEU A 188 -4.52 -9.69 -19.97
N PRO A 189 -3.63 -8.97 -20.66
CA PRO A 189 -2.53 -8.26 -19.99
C PRO A 189 -3.07 -7.27 -18.93
N PRO A 190 -2.35 -7.02 -17.82
CA PRO A 190 -2.87 -6.26 -16.67
C PRO A 190 -3.51 -4.90 -17.00
N ALA A 191 -2.88 -4.11 -17.87
CA ALA A 191 -3.44 -2.82 -18.31
C ALA A 191 -4.78 -2.98 -19.06
N ARG A 192 -4.88 -4.03 -19.91
CA ARG A 192 -6.11 -4.35 -20.63
C ARG A 192 -7.19 -4.94 -19.72
N GLN A 193 -6.80 -5.69 -18.68
CA GLN A 193 -7.73 -6.17 -17.65
C GLN A 193 -8.43 -5.00 -16.95
N LEU A 194 -7.67 -4.00 -16.49
CA LEU A 194 -8.23 -2.85 -15.79
C LEU A 194 -9.22 -2.08 -16.66
N GLU A 195 -8.87 -1.86 -17.93
CA GLU A 195 -9.75 -1.17 -18.88
C GLU A 195 -11.01 -2.00 -19.19
N ALA A 196 -10.89 -3.29 -19.39
CA ALA A 196 -12.03 -4.18 -19.61
C ALA A 196 -12.98 -4.20 -18.39
N LEU A 197 -12.42 -4.22 -17.17
CA LEU A 197 -13.20 -4.12 -15.94
C LEU A 197 -13.89 -2.77 -15.82
N ARG A 198 -13.24 -1.67 -16.19
CA ARG A 198 -13.85 -0.32 -16.22
C ARG A 198 -15.06 -0.28 -17.13
N VAL A 199 -14.90 -0.74 -18.36
CA VAL A 199 -15.99 -0.79 -19.35
C VAL A 199 -17.15 -1.69 -18.88
N ALA A 200 -16.82 -2.85 -18.28
CA ALA A 200 -17.85 -3.73 -17.74
C ALA A 200 -18.61 -3.09 -16.57
N ALA A 201 -17.92 -2.37 -15.69
CA ALA A 201 -18.52 -1.68 -14.54
C ALA A 201 -19.49 -0.56 -14.95
N GLU A 202 -19.26 0.09 -16.08
CA GLU A 202 -20.17 1.13 -16.63
C GLU A 202 -21.55 0.57 -17.03
N ARG A 203 -21.62 -0.71 -17.41
CA ARG A 203 -22.86 -1.41 -17.73
C ARG A 203 -23.75 -1.67 -16.51
N GLY A 204 -23.23 -1.49 -15.32
CA GLY A 204 -23.96 -1.28 -14.10
C GLY A 204 -24.24 -2.48 -13.22
N ALA A 205 -23.78 -3.70 -13.50
CA ALA A 205 -23.93 -4.82 -12.58
C ALA A 205 -22.97 -4.68 -11.37
N VAL A 206 -23.41 -5.15 -10.20
CA VAL A 206 -22.65 -5.01 -8.93
C VAL A 206 -21.31 -5.73 -8.99
N ARG A 207 -21.30 -6.94 -9.54
CA ARG A 207 -20.12 -7.79 -9.65
C ARG A 207 -18.99 -7.11 -10.42
N GLU A 208 -19.29 -6.52 -11.57
CA GLU A 208 -18.33 -5.83 -12.42
C GLU A 208 -17.82 -4.56 -11.75
N GLN A 209 -18.66 -3.82 -11.02
CA GLN A 209 -18.22 -2.67 -10.24
C GLN A 209 -17.23 -3.08 -9.13
N LEU A 210 -17.54 -4.14 -8.40
CA LEU A 210 -16.65 -4.66 -7.35
C LEU A 210 -15.31 -5.15 -7.93
N LEU A 211 -15.32 -5.87 -9.05
CA LEU A 211 -14.10 -6.31 -9.73
C LEU A 211 -13.27 -5.14 -10.25
N TYR A 212 -13.90 -4.08 -10.76
CA TYR A 212 -13.17 -2.87 -11.14
C TYR A 212 -12.52 -2.19 -9.93
N GLY A 213 -13.23 -2.09 -8.81
CA GLY A 213 -12.66 -1.60 -7.56
C GLY A 213 -11.45 -2.41 -7.09
N VAL A 214 -11.52 -3.76 -7.18
CA VAL A 214 -10.38 -4.66 -6.89
C VAL A 214 -9.23 -4.41 -7.86
N GLY A 215 -9.51 -4.19 -9.15
CA GLY A 215 -8.50 -3.83 -10.14
C GLY A 215 -7.77 -2.54 -9.77
N LEU A 216 -8.50 -1.51 -9.32
CA LEU A 216 -7.93 -0.26 -8.85
C LEU A 216 -7.06 -0.44 -7.59
N GLN A 217 -7.50 -1.26 -6.62
CA GLN A 217 -6.67 -1.61 -5.45
C GLN A 217 -5.34 -2.23 -5.87
N ARG A 218 -5.37 -3.18 -6.82
CA ARG A 218 -4.17 -3.88 -7.32
C ARG A 218 -3.16 -2.97 -7.99
N VAL A 219 -3.61 -1.88 -8.61
CA VAL A 219 -2.70 -0.91 -9.25
C VAL A 219 -2.35 0.27 -8.34
N GLY A 220 -2.64 0.16 -7.04
CA GLY A 220 -2.29 1.18 -6.05
C GLY A 220 -3.10 2.47 -6.16
N ARG A 221 -4.38 2.37 -6.56
CA ARG A 221 -5.32 3.50 -6.63
C ARG A 221 -6.42 3.38 -5.57
N PRO A 222 -6.05 3.53 -4.27
CA PRO A 222 -6.95 3.23 -3.17
C PRO A 222 -8.14 4.18 -3.09
N ALA A 223 -7.96 5.47 -3.35
CA ALA A 223 -9.05 6.44 -3.29
C ALA A 223 -10.07 6.22 -4.43
N SER A 224 -9.61 5.89 -5.65
CA SER A 224 -10.50 5.50 -6.74
C SER A 224 -11.26 4.21 -6.43
N ALA A 225 -10.58 3.20 -5.88
CA ALA A 225 -11.22 1.96 -5.45
C ALA A 225 -12.31 2.23 -4.39
N ALA A 226 -11.99 3.03 -3.36
CA ALA A 226 -12.94 3.41 -2.32
C ALA A 226 -14.19 4.11 -2.90
N ARG A 227 -14.01 5.03 -3.86
CA ARG A 227 -15.14 5.69 -4.55
C ARG A 227 -16.01 4.70 -5.33
N VAL A 228 -15.40 3.71 -5.99
CA VAL A 228 -16.14 2.68 -6.73
C VAL A 228 -16.93 1.79 -5.76
N PHE A 229 -16.33 1.33 -4.68
CA PHE A 229 -16.97 0.52 -3.65
C PHE A 229 -18.09 1.26 -2.92
N ASP A 230 -17.88 2.52 -2.58
CA ASP A 230 -18.90 3.34 -1.94
C ASP A 230 -20.10 3.60 -2.87
N ARG A 231 -19.87 3.84 -4.16
CA ARG A 231 -20.92 3.93 -5.16
C ARG A 231 -21.69 2.62 -5.31
N ALA A 232 -20.99 1.49 -5.38
CA ALA A 232 -21.61 0.16 -5.46
C ALA A 232 -22.47 -0.13 -4.22
N SER A 233 -21.98 0.18 -3.01
CA SER A 233 -22.74 -0.03 -1.76
C SER A 233 -24.00 0.81 -1.69
N ARG A 234 -23.98 2.05 -2.19
CA ARG A 234 -25.18 2.89 -2.26
C ARG A 234 -26.18 2.43 -3.31
N ARG A 235 -25.68 1.98 -4.46
CA ARG A 235 -26.55 1.54 -5.58
C ARG A 235 -27.19 0.18 -5.32
N PHE A 236 -26.50 -0.69 -4.59
CA PHE A 236 -26.92 -2.06 -4.31
C PHE A 236 -26.96 -2.32 -2.79
N PRO A 237 -27.89 -1.65 -2.05
CA PRO A 237 -27.90 -1.70 -0.59
C PRO A 237 -28.24 -3.08 -0.01
N LYS A 238 -28.83 -3.98 -0.82
CA LYS A 238 -29.15 -5.35 -0.43
C LYS A 238 -28.03 -6.35 -0.71
N GLU A 239 -27.03 -5.97 -1.49
CA GLU A 239 -25.90 -6.82 -1.84
C GLU A 239 -24.84 -6.75 -0.75
N VAL A 240 -24.70 -7.83 0.02
CA VAL A 240 -23.81 -7.86 1.20
C VAL A 240 -22.37 -7.58 0.83
N GLU A 241 -21.86 -8.15 -0.27
CA GLU A 241 -20.48 -7.90 -0.72
C GLU A 241 -20.24 -6.43 -1.12
N ALA A 242 -21.24 -5.75 -1.68
CA ALA A 242 -21.14 -4.34 -1.95
C ALA A 242 -21.05 -3.50 -0.66
N GLN A 243 -21.80 -3.87 0.37
CA GLN A 243 -21.74 -3.23 1.70
C GLN A 243 -20.37 -3.47 2.36
N VAL A 244 -19.86 -4.69 2.30
CA VAL A 244 -18.54 -5.06 2.80
C VAL A 244 -17.44 -4.28 2.06
N ALA A 245 -17.48 -4.25 0.73
CA ALA A 245 -16.52 -3.50 -0.08
C ALA A 245 -16.52 -2.01 0.27
N GLY A 246 -17.73 -1.43 0.41
CA GLY A 246 -17.88 -0.04 0.84
C GLY A 246 -17.33 0.23 2.24
N ALA A 247 -17.44 -0.74 3.16
CA ALA A 247 -16.85 -0.63 4.50
C ALA A 247 -15.32 -0.74 4.46
N VAL A 248 -14.77 -1.73 3.77
CA VAL A 248 -13.31 -1.91 3.63
C VAL A 248 -12.67 -0.72 2.95
N GLY A 249 -13.30 -0.18 1.89
CA GLY A 249 -12.81 1.00 1.18
C GLY A 249 -12.76 2.29 2.02
N GLN A 250 -13.43 2.32 3.18
CA GLN A 250 -13.37 3.45 4.13
C GLN A 250 -12.25 3.30 5.18
N PHE A 251 -11.43 2.24 5.07
CA PHE A 251 -10.33 2.08 6.02
C PHE A 251 -9.29 3.18 5.85
N ASP A 252 -8.99 3.80 6.97
CA ASP A 252 -8.00 4.84 7.11
C ASP A 252 -7.16 4.50 8.35
N LYS A 253 -5.83 4.57 8.24
CA LYS A 253 -4.93 4.26 9.36
C LYS A 253 -5.06 5.26 10.51
N ASP A 254 -5.41 6.52 10.19
CA ASP A 254 -5.68 7.56 11.18
C ASP A 254 -7.08 7.45 11.81
N ALA A 255 -8.03 6.85 11.10
CA ALA A 255 -9.43 6.75 11.50
C ALA A 255 -10.06 5.38 11.17
N PRO A 256 -9.51 4.27 11.70
CA PRO A 256 -9.99 2.92 11.38
C PRO A 256 -11.44 2.67 11.80
N GLU A 257 -11.96 3.45 12.75
CA GLU A 257 -13.36 3.37 13.20
C GLU A 257 -14.36 3.66 12.07
N LYS A 258 -14.01 4.38 11.01
CA LYS A 258 -14.87 4.61 9.84
C LYS A 258 -15.25 3.29 9.17
N ALA A 259 -14.28 2.40 8.96
CA ALA A 259 -14.52 1.07 8.38
C ALA A 259 -15.28 0.15 9.36
N PHE A 260 -14.91 0.15 10.64
CA PHE A 260 -15.59 -0.64 11.67
C PHE A 260 -17.03 -0.19 11.89
N GLY A 261 -17.31 1.11 11.83
CA GLY A 261 -18.66 1.67 11.95
C GLY A 261 -19.62 1.14 10.89
N ARG A 262 -19.12 0.82 9.69
CA ARG A 262 -19.92 0.22 8.61
C ARG A 262 -19.94 -1.31 8.67
N LEU A 263 -18.81 -1.95 8.95
CA LEU A 263 -18.71 -3.42 8.92
C LEU A 263 -19.28 -4.07 10.19
N GLY A 264 -19.19 -3.41 11.35
CA GLY A 264 -19.71 -3.92 12.60
C GLY A 264 -21.21 -4.21 12.60
N PRO A 265 -22.09 -3.34 12.13
CA PRO A 265 -23.52 -3.63 11.94
C PRO A 265 -23.76 -4.84 11.03
N LEU A 266 -23.02 -4.97 9.93
CA LEU A 266 -23.15 -6.10 9.01
C LEU A 266 -22.85 -7.45 9.70
N SER A 267 -21.88 -7.49 10.61
CA SER A 267 -21.53 -8.72 11.33
C SER A 267 -22.63 -9.19 12.30
N ARG A 268 -23.54 -8.30 12.70
CA ARG A 268 -24.72 -8.64 13.50
C ARG A 268 -25.90 -9.06 12.63
N THR A 269 -26.07 -8.39 11.48
CA THR A 269 -27.17 -8.67 10.54
C THR A 269 -26.93 -9.97 9.76
N TYR A 270 -25.66 -10.23 9.41
CA TYR A 270 -25.24 -11.38 8.59
C TYR A 270 -24.14 -12.17 9.31
N PRO A 271 -24.48 -12.84 10.43
CA PRO A 271 -23.49 -13.48 11.31
C PRO A 271 -22.74 -14.65 10.65
N ASP A 272 -23.34 -15.30 9.66
CA ASP A 272 -22.77 -16.48 8.97
C ASP A 272 -22.28 -16.15 7.55
N GLU A 273 -22.22 -14.86 7.18
CA GLU A 273 -21.77 -14.45 5.87
C GLU A 273 -20.23 -14.48 5.78
N PRO A 274 -19.62 -15.32 4.93
CA PRO A 274 -18.16 -15.46 4.85
C PRO A 274 -17.44 -14.15 4.55
N SER A 275 -17.99 -13.33 3.64
CA SER A 275 -17.39 -12.06 3.26
C SER A 275 -17.32 -11.07 4.42
N VAL A 276 -18.39 -11.00 5.24
CA VAL A 276 -18.44 -10.14 6.43
C VAL A 276 -17.41 -10.60 7.46
N ARG A 277 -17.37 -11.90 7.77
CA ARG A 277 -16.44 -12.48 8.75
C ARG A 277 -15.00 -12.33 8.32
N PHE A 278 -14.70 -12.67 7.08
CA PHE A 278 -13.35 -12.54 6.53
C PHE A 278 -12.83 -11.11 6.62
N HIS A 279 -13.59 -10.13 6.13
CA HIS A 279 -13.13 -8.75 6.09
C HIS A 279 -13.10 -8.08 7.48
N LEU A 280 -13.98 -8.51 8.41
CA LEU A 280 -13.86 -8.09 9.80
C LEU A 280 -12.55 -8.63 10.41
N GLY A 281 -12.18 -9.87 10.12
CA GLY A 281 -10.88 -10.43 10.48
C GLY A 281 -9.71 -9.62 9.90
N VAL A 282 -9.79 -9.24 8.64
CA VAL A 282 -8.79 -8.40 7.98
C VAL A 282 -8.66 -7.03 8.69
N LEU A 283 -9.76 -6.31 8.92
CA LEU A 283 -9.71 -5.00 9.61
C LEU A 283 -9.13 -5.11 11.03
N LEU A 284 -9.51 -6.16 11.78
CA LEU A 284 -8.99 -6.43 13.12
C LEU A 284 -7.48 -6.67 13.08
N LEU A 285 -7.00 -7.41 12.08
CA LEU A 285 -5.58 -7.68 11.89
C LEU A 285 -4.81 -6.39 11.59
N TRP A 286 -5.32 -5.54 10.69
CA TRP A 286 -4.72 -4.24 10.37
C TRP A 286 -4.68 -3.25 11.54
N THR A 287 -5.49 -3.47 12.57
CA THR A 287 -5.48 -2.68 13.82
C THR A 287 -4.79 -3.40 14.99
N GLY A 288 -4.05 -4.50 14.72
CA GLY A 288 -3.27 -5.23 15.73
C GLY A 288 -4.10 -6.08 16.70
N ARG A 289 -5.41 -6.26 16.43
CA ARG A 289 -6.31 -7.05 17.27
C ARG A 289 -6.29 -8.52 16.87
N ILE A 290 -5.15 -9.18 17.07
CA ILE A 290 -4.82 -10.49 16.51
C ILE A 290 -5.82 -11.59 16.91
N GLU A 291 -6.14 -11.70 18.22
CA GLU A 291 -7.07 -12.72 18.74
C GLU A 291 -8.49 -12.53 18.17
N GLY A 292 -8.88 -11.28 17.98
CA GLY A 292 -10.14 -10.95 17.32
C GLY A 292 -10.15 -11.37 15.85
N ALA A 293 -9.05 -11.11 15.14
CA ALA A 293 -8.89 -11.49 13.74
C ALA A 293 -8.93 -13.01 13.57
N GLU A 294 -8.22 -13.78 14.40
CA GLU A 294 -8.24 -15.26 14.39
C GLU A 294 -9.66 -15.79 14.51
N ARG A 295 -10.42 -15.32 15.51
CA ARG A 295 -11.83 -15.75 15.70
C ARG A 295 -12.67 -15.47 14.46
N GLN A 296 -12.49 -14.32 13.80
CA GLN A 296 -13.27 -13.99 12.61
C GLN A 296 -12.85 -14.83 11.39
N PHE A 297 -11.56 -15.12 11.22
CA PHE A 297 -11.09 -16.01 10.17
C PHE A 297 -11.55 -17.47 10.40
N GLU A 298 -11.60 -17.95 11.64
CA GLU A 298 -12.17 -19.26 11.96
C GLU A 298 -13.66 -19.34 11.58
N LEU A 299 -14.44 -18.30 11.90
CA LEU A 299 -15.84 -18.24 11.50
C LEU A 299 -15.97 -18.20 9.97
N ALA A 300 -15.18 -17.39 9.27
CA ALA A 300 -15.19 -17.32 7.81
C ALA A 300 -14.84 -18.66 7.15
N SER A 301 -13.87 -19.40 7.71
CA SER A 301 -13.45 -20.70 7.17
C SER A 301 -14.51 -21.79 7.33
N LYS A 302 -15.35 -21.68 8.37
CA LYS A 302 -16.43 -22.64 8.70
C LYS A 302 -17.76 -22.31 8.02
N ALA A 303 -18.02 -21.02 7.75
CA ALA A 303 -19.33 -20.57 7.22
C ALA A 303 -19.65 -21.16 5.84
N GLN A 304 -18.66 -21.28 4.96
CA GLN A 304 -18.79 -21.89 3.64
C GLN A 304 -17.52 -22.67 3.26
N PRO A 305 -17.35 -23.89 3.77
CA PRO A 305 -16.14 -24.69 3.54
C PRO A 305 -15.85 -24.86 2.03
N GLY A 306 -14.57 -24.72 1.65
CA GLY A 306 -14.16 -24.85 0.25
C GLY A 306 -14.39 -23.60 -0.63
N SER A 307 -15.05 -22.55 -0.13
CA SER A 307 -15.17 -21.28 -0.85
C SER A 307 -13.81 -20.56 -0.99
N PRO A 308 -13.66 -19.64 -1.95
CA PRO A 308 -12.45 -18.84 -2.06
C PRO A 308 -12.10 -18.10 -0.77
N LEU A 309 -13.07 -17.49 -0.09
CA LEU A 309 -12.86 -16.76 1.16
C LEU A 309 -12.52 -17.68 2.34
N ALA A 310 -13.07 -18.89 2.38
CA ALA A 310 -12.71 -19.88 3.41
C ALA A 310 -11.24 -20.32 3.26
N ARG A 311 -10.79 -20.57 2.04
CA ARG A 311 -9.36 -20.88 1.75
C ARG A 311 -8.46 -19.72 2.11
N GLU A 312 -8.87 -18.50 1.81
CA GLU A 312 -8.11 -17.30 2.15
C GLU A 312 -8.03 -17.12 3.68
N ALA A 313 -9.13 -17.27 4.40
CA ALA A 313 -9.17 -17.23 5.86
C ALA A 313 -8.22 -18.27 6.49
N ALA A 314 -8.20 -19.50 5.94
CA ALA A 314 -7.27 -20.54 6.39
C ALA A 314 -5.81 -20.15 6.20
N ARG A 315 -5.44 -19.48 5.09
CA ARG A 315 -4.08 -18.97 4.86
C ARG A 315 -3.68 -17.89 5.87
N TYR A 316 -4.60 -16.97 6.19
CA TYR A 316 -4.36 -15.97 7.24
C TYR A 316 -4.13 -16.62 8.60
N LEU A 317 -4.94 -17.61 8.98
CA LEU A 317 -4.79 -18.36 10.23
C LEU A 317 -3.43 -19.08 10.29
N GLU A 318 -3.02 -19.74 9.22
CA GLU A 318 -1.70 -20.39 9.14
C GLU A 318 -0.56 -19.38 9.31
N THR A 319 -0.65 -18.22 8.64
CA THR A 319 0.34 -17.16 8.74
C THR A 319 0.46 -16.60 10.16
N ILE A 320 -0.68 -16.37 10.83
CA ILE A 320 -0.70 -15.89 12.22
C ILE A 320 -0.07 -16.93 13.15
N ARG A 321 -0.39 -18.23 12.98
CA ARG A 321 0.17 -19.31 13.80
C ARG A 321 1.70 -19.42 13.63
N LYS A 322 2.19 -19.40 12.38
CA LYS A 322 3.63 -19.40 12.09
C LYS A 322 4.39 -18.21 12.70
N ALA A 323 3.74 -17.06 12.80
CA ALA A 323 4.37 -15.88 13.40
C ALA A 323 4.41 -15.91 14.93
N ARG A 324 3.65 -16.80 15.57
CA ARG A 324 3.63 -17.02 17.03
C ARG A 324 4.55 -18.14 17.51
N SER A 325 4.88 -19.08 16.63
CA SER A 325 5.88 -20.14 16.86
C SER A 325 7.30 -19.60 16.72
#